data_e60bf4e7d15f9b9c293c8e5248df8430
#
_entry.id   e60bf4e7d15f9b9c293c8e5248df8430
#
_cell.length_a   1.000
_cell.length_b   1.000
_cell.length_c   1.000
_cell.angle_alpha   90.00
_cell.angle_beta   90.00
_cell.angle_gamma   90.00
#
_symmetry.space_group_name_H-M   'P 1'
#
loop_
_entity.id
_entity.type
_entity.pdbx_description
1 polymer ?
#
loop_
_entity_poly.entity_id
_entity_poly.type
_entity_poly.pdbx_seq_one_letter_code
_entity_poly.pdbx_strand_id
1 'polypeptide(L)' 'MSWWKKLLGIKTPEQKLLAEIDRLQKLAFDAQRKGDLSLSGKYQMEVEAIYDQIEKLRAR' A
#
# COMPACT_ATOMS: atom_id res chain seq x y z
N MET A 1 -5.03 -31.01 4.94
CA MET A 1 -4.93 -30.41 4.07
C MET A 1 -5.21 -29.02 4.00
N SER A 2 -5.65 -28.27 4.92
CA SER A 2 -5.93 -26.89 4.77
C SER A 2 -5.05 -25.99 5.55
N TRP A 3 -3.98 -26.47 6.13
CA TRP A 3 -3.11 -25.61 6.93
C TRP A 3 -2.44 -24.56 6.06
N TRP A 4 -2.11 -24.90 4.83
CA TRP A 4 -1.47 -23.92 3.93
C TRP A 4 -2.47 -22.86 3.47
N LYS A 5 -3.75 -23.21 3.42
CA LYS A 5 -4.78 -22.23 3.12
C LYS A 5 -4.90 -21.20 4.23
N LYS A 6 -4.73 -21.63 5.48
CA LYS A 6 -4.72 -20.71 6.59
C LYS A 6 -3.53 -19.76 6.49
N LEU A 7 -2.38 -20.30 6.09
CA LEU A 7 -1.20 -19.46 5.89
C LEU A 7 -1.43 -18.43 4.79
N LEU A 8 -2.10 -18.83 3.73
CA LEU A 8 -2.41 -17.91 2.65
C LEU A 8 -3.39 -16.83 3.09
N GLY A 9 -4.24 -17.16 4.04
CA GLY A 9 -5.20 -16.21 4.56
C GLY A 9 -4.61 -15.24 5.57
N ILE A 10 -3.42 -15.55 6.10
CA ILE A 10 -2.78 -14.69 7.07
C ILE A 10 -1.85 -13.74 6.34
N LYS A 11 -2.22 -12.47 6.31
CA LYS A 11 -1.38 -11.47 5.69
C LYS A 11 -0.41 -10.90 6.72
N THR A 12 0.86 -10.85 6.36
CA THR A 12 1.84 -10.20 7.21
C THR A 12 1.60 -8.69 7.19
N PRO A 13 2.06 -7.95 8.20
CA PRO A 13 1.93 -6.48 8.18
C PRO A 13 2.52 -5.87 6.93
N GLU A 14 3.65 -6.40 6.47
CA GLU A 14 4.29 -5.89 5.26
C GLU A 14 3.40 -6.08 4.04
N GLN A 15 2.78 -7.24 3.92
CA GLN A 15 1.89 -7.51 2.78
C GLN A 15 0.68 -6.59 2.79
N LYS A 16 0.13 -6.30 3.96
CA LYS A 16 -0.98 -5.38 4.05
C LYS A 16 -0.58 -3.99 3.60
N LEU A 17 0.60 -3.55 4.01
CA LEU A 17 1.09 -2.23 3.62
C LEU A 17 1.34 -2.18 2.11
N LEU A 18 1.90 -3.24 1.54
CA LEU A 18 2.13 -3.28 0.10
C LEU A 18 0.82 -3.23 -0.68
N ALA A 19 -0.21 -3.91 -0.18
CA ALA A 19 -1.53 -3.87 -0.82
C ALA A 19 -2.12 -2.46 -0.76
N GLU A 20 -1.92 -1.75 0.33
CA GLU A 20 -2.39 -0.38 0.44
C GLU A 20 -1.65 0.55 -0.51
N ILE A 21 -0.35 0.35 -0.66
CA ILE A 21 0.43 1.13 -1.61
C ILE A 21 -0.12 0.93 -3.02
N ASP A 22 -0.37 -0.31 -3.39
CA ASP A 22 -0.90 -0.61 -4.72
C ASP A 22 -2.23 0.10 -4.96
N ARG A 23 -3.12 0.05 -3.97
CA ARG A 23 -4.42 0.69 -4.08
C ARG A 23 -4.28 2.21 -4.20
N LEU A 24 -3.42 2.80 -3.35
CA LEU A 24 -3.21 4.24 -3.36
C LEU A 24 -2.59 4.70 -4.67
N GLN A 25 -1.67 3.91 -5.22
CA GLN A 25 -1.06 4.25 -6.50
C GLN A 25 -2.09 4.26 -7.62
N LYS A 26 -3.01 3.32 -7.60
CA LYS A 26 -4.07 3.30 -8.60
C LYS A 26 -4.98 4.51 -8.47
N LEU A 27 -5.29 4.88 -7.24
CA LEU A 27 -6.11 6.06 -6.99
C LEU A 27 -5.38 7.33 -7.41
N ALA A 28 -4.07 7.40 -7.17
CA ALA A 28 -3.29 8.55 -7.57
C ALA A 28 -3.26 8.67 -9.10
N PHE A 29 -3.10 7.56 -9.78
CA PHE A 29 -3.14 7.54 -11.23
C PHE A 29 -4.46 8.04 -11.77
N ASP A 30 -5.55 7.56 -11.18
CA ASP A 30 -6.89 7.96 -11.59
C ASP A 30 -7.10 9.46 -11.37
N ALA A 31 -6.65 9.96 -10.22
CA ALA A 31 -6.75 11.38 -9.94
C ALA A 31 -5.95 12.21 -10.94
N GLN A 32 -4.76 11.74 -11.30
CA GLN A 32 -3.93 12.40 -12.29
C GLN A 32 -4.62 12.46 -13.65
N ARG A 33 -5.25 11.37 -14.04
CA ARG A 33 -5.95 11.32 -15.32
C ARG A 33 -7.12 12.30 -15.37
N LYS A 34 -7.74 12.52 -14.22
CA LYS A 34 -8.85 13.46 -14.12
C LYS A 34 -8.39 14.90 -13.98
N GLY A 35 -7.08 15.10 -13.84
CA GLY A 35 -6.53 16.43 -13.68
C GLY A 35 -6.52 16.94 -12.25
N ASP A 36 -6.82 16.07 -11.28
CA ASP A 36 -6.85 16.45 -9.87
C ASP A 36 -5.47 16.25 -9.25
N LEU A 37 -4.59 17.21 -9.48
CA LEU A 37 -3.22 17.10 -9.02
C LEU A 37 -3.11 17.18 -7.51
N SER A 38 -3.99 17.93 -6.87
CA SER A 38 -4.04 18.02 -5.42
C SER A 38 -4.28 16.68 -4.78
N LEU A 39 -5.29 15.98 -5.28
CA LEU A 39 -5.64 14.68 -4.75
C LEU A 39 -4.56 13.65 -5.05
N SER A 40 -3.98 13.71 -6.24
CA SER A 40 -2.89 12.83 -6.60
C SER A 40 -1.70 13.01 -5.65
N GLY A 41 -1.34 14.26 -5.35
CA GLY A 41 -0.27 14.53 -4.40
C GLY A 41 -0.56 14.00 -3.01
N LYS A 42 -1.80 14.11 -2.59
CA LYS A 42 -2.21 13.59 -1.28
C LYS A 42 -2.02 12.08 -1.21
N TYR A 43 -2.43 11.37 -2.25
CA TYR A 43 -2.24 9.92 -2.29
C TYR A 43 -0.78 9.54 -2.30
N GLN A 44 0.05 10.30 -3.00
CA GLN A 44 1.49 10.03 -3.03
C GLN A 44 2.11 10.22 -1.66
N MET A 45 1.68 11.22 -0.91
CA MET A 45 2.18 11.41 0.46
C MET A 45 1.80 10.24 1.35
N GLU A 46 0.62 9.71 1.18
CA GLU A 46 0.21 8.54 1.95
C GLU A 46 1.04 7.32 1.59
N VAL A 47 1.36 7.16 0.31
CA VAL A 47 2.21 6.07 -0.13
C VAL A 47 3.59 6.17 0.52
N GLU A 48 4.15 7.37 0.56
CA GLU A 48 5.46 7.58 1.17
C GLU A 48 5.44 7.24 2.66
N ALA A 49 4.36 7.60 3.35
CA ALA A 49 4.22 7.26 4.76
C ALA A 49 4.18 5.75 4.96
N ILE A 50 3.54 5.04 4.04
CA ILE A 50 3.48 3.59 4.12
C ILE A 50 4.85 2.97 3.85
N TYR A 51 5.59 3.49 2.88
CA TYR A 51 6.96 3.04 2.63
C TYR A 51 7.83 3.20 3.88
N ASP A 52 7.65 4.29 4.59
CA ASP A 52 8.38 4.53 5.83
C ASP A 52 8.05 3.47 6.88
N GLN A 53 6.79 3.09 6.97
CA GLN A 53 6.39 2.03 7.89
C GLN A 53 7.01 0.69 7.52
N ILE A 54 7.06 0.38 6.24
CA ILE A 54 7.66 -0.86 5.77
C ILE A 54 9.14 -0.88 6.13
N GLU A 55 9.81 0.24 5.93
CA GLU A 55 11.22 0.35 6.26
C GLU A 55 11.48 0.10 7.73
N LYS A 56 10.62 0.64 8.60
CA LYS A 56 10.74 0.42 10.02
C LYS A 56 10.56 -1.05 10.40
N LEU A 57 9.66 -1.73 9.71
CA LEU A 57 9.46 -3.15 9.95
C LEU A 57 10.68 -3.96 9.54
N ARG A 58 11.34 -3.56 8.46
CA ARG A 58 12.53 -4.26 8.00
C ARG A 58 13.76 -3.95 8.84
N ALA A 59 13.77 -2.81 9.47
CA ALA A 59 14.93 -2.39 10.26
C ALA A 59 15.04 -3.10 11.59
N ARG A 60 14.09 -3.93 11.96
CA ARG A 60 14.14 -4.67 13.20
C ARG A 60 15.08 -5.87 13.19
#